data_e4491d283726d1e9258322532b5ca223
#
_entry.id   e4491d283726d1e9258322532b5ca223
#
_cell.length_a   1.000
_cell.length_b   1.000
_cell.length_c   1.000
_cell.angle_alpha   90.00
_cell.angle_beta   90.00
_cell.angle_gamma   90.00
#
_symmetry.space_group_name_H-M   'P 1'
#
loop_
_entity.id
_entity.type
_entity.pdbx_description
1 polymer ?
#
loop_
_entity_poly.entity_id
_entity_poly.type
_entity_poly.pdbx_seq_one_letter_code
_entity_poly.pdbx_strand_id
1 'polypeptide(L)'
;MSSKKVLFVIDMQVDFVTGTLANTEAQKIVDGIAEKVKAYQEAGHFVFFTRDTHGESYMETQEGRLLPVEHCMEGTPGWQIVEGLREFATKENTLDKPAFGSLELPKWVYKKTDGNFDEMEFCGVCTDICVISNAMIMKAAFPEITLTVDSSCCAGVTPESHQTALDAMAACQMNIL
;
A
#
# COMPACT_ATOMS: atom_id res chain seq x y z
N MET A 1 20.48 -7.81 -18.22
CA MET A 1 20.33 -7.50 -16.79
C MET A 1 19.09 -8.26 -16.33
N SER A 2 19.08 -8.83 -15.12
CA SER A 2 17.86 -9.49 -14.64
C SER A 2 16.76 -8.45 -14.45
N SER A 3 15.54 -8.78 -14.88
CA SER A 3 14.32 -8.00 -14.65
C SER A 3 14.20 -7.62 -13.17
N LYS A 4 13.95 -6.36 -12.87
CA LYS A 4 13.72 -5.88 -11.52
C LYS A 4 12.23 -5.69 -11.28
N LYS A 5 11.77 -6.12 -10.12
CA LYS A 5 10.38 -5.94 -9.68
C LYS A 5 10.30 -4.90 -8.57
N VAL A 6 9.14 -4.30 -8.45
CA VAL A 6 8.80 -3.39 -7.34
C VAL A 6 7.63 -3.98 -6.57
N LEU A 7 7.80 -4.18 -5.27
CA LEU A 7 6.71 -4.50 -4.35
C LEU A 7 6.26 -3.22 -3.63
N PHE A 8 4.96 -2.95 -3.67
CA PHE A 8 4.33 -1.90 -2.88
C PHE A 8 3.57 -2.52 -1.70
N VAL A 9 3.96 -2.15 -0.49
CA VAL A 9 3.28 -2.49 0.76
C VAL A 9 2.48 -1.26 1.20
N ILE A 10 1.18 -1.30 0.97
CA ILE A 10 0.29 -0.14 1.15
C ILE A 10 -0.25 -0.10 2.57
N ASP A 11 0.05 0.98 3.28
CA ASP A 11 -0.55 1.43 4.54
C ASP A 11 -0.70 0.35 5.64
N MET A 12 0.26 -0.55 5.75
CA MET A 12 0.28 -1.57 6.81
C MET A 12 0.65 -0.95 8.17
N GLN A 13 -0.19 -0.01 8.62
CA GLN A 13 -0.01 0.78 9.84
C GLN A 13 -0.79 0.21 11.02
N VAL A 14 -0.34 0.54 12.23
CA VAL A 14 -0.95 0.06 13.47
C VAL A 14 -2.44 0.38 13.51
N ASP A 15 -2.87 1.60 13.14
CA ASP A 15 -4.28 1.98 13.21
C ASP A 15 -5.19 1.14 12.31
N PHE A 16 -4.71 0.68 11.16
CA PHE A 16 -5.49 -0.17 10.25
C PHE A 16 -5.44 -1.66 10.61
N VAL A 17 -4.43 -2.10 11.35
CA VAL A 17 -4.25 -3.53 11.66
C VAL A 17 -4.79 -3.86 13.06
N THR A 18 -4.39 -3.12 14.09
CA THR A 18 -4.71 -3.40 15.50
C THR A 18 -5.18 -2.18 16.29
N GLY A 19 -5.11 -0.99 15.72
CA GLY A 19 -5.42 0.28 16.39
C GLY A 19 -6.85 0.77 16.16
N THR A 20 -7.01 2.07 15.92
CA THR A 20 -8.30 2.77 15.92
C THR A 20 -9.29 2.24 14.85
N LEU A 21 -8.79 1.87 13.67
CA LEU A 21 -9.55 1.29 12.57
C LEU A 21 -9.20 -0.19 12.36
N ALA A 22 -8.95 -0.91 13.46
CA ALA A 22 -8.52 -2.31 13.43
C ALA A 22 -9.38 -3.19 12.52
N ASN A 23 -8.72 -3.99 11.70
CA ASN A 23 -9.34 -4.90 10.74
C ASN A 23 -8.77 -6.30 10.93
N THR A 24 -9.64 -7.27 11.25
CA THR A 24 -9.23 -8.67 11.48
C THR A 24 -8.68 -9.34 10.23
N GLU A 25 -9.13 -8.96 9.04
CA GLU A 25 -8.57 -9.48 7.78
C GLU A 25 -7.16 -8.91 7.55
N ALA A 26 -6.92 -7.63 7.90
CA ALA A 26 -5.58 -7.04 7.84
C ALA A 26 -4.58 -7.72 8.78
N GLN A 27 -5.02 -8.19 9.94
CA GLN A 27 -4.16 -8.93 10.87
C GLN A 27 -3.65 -10.26 10.27
N LYS A 28 -4.47 -10.93 9.48
CA LYS A 28 -4.14 -12.24 8.88
C LYS A 28 -3.07 -12.16 7.80
N ILE A 29 -2.90 -11.01 7.17
CA ILE A 29 -1.97 -10.86 6.03
C ILE A 29 -0.57 -10.39 6.43
N VAL A 30 -0.35 -9.96 7.67
CA VAL A 30 0.94 -9.39 8.14
C VAL A 30 2.10 -10.35 7.88
N ASP A 31 1.97 -11.62 8.30
CA ASP A 31 3.04 -12.61 8.17
C ASP A 31 3.32 -12.93 6.70
N GLY A 32 2.29 -13.09 5.86
CA GLY A 32 2.42 -13.32 4.42
C GLY A 32 3.13 -12.16 3.71
N ILE A 33 2.82 -10.92 4.08
CA ILE A 33 3.53 -9.73 3.57
C ILE A 33 4.99 -9.74 4.01
N ALA A 34 5.28 -10.10 5.27
CA ALA A 34 6.65 -10.15 5.77
C ALA A 34 7.49 -11.18 5.00
N GLU A 35 6.95 -12.36 4.73
CA GLU A 35 7.61 -13.39 3.91
C GLU A 35 7.85 -12.89 2.47
N LYS A 36 6.85 -12.24 1.87
CA LYS A 36 6.95 -11.65 0.54
C LYS A 36 8.03 -10.57 0.47
N VAL A 37 8.09 -9.66 1.44
CA VAL A 37 9.11 -8.61 1.54
C VAL A 37 10.51 -9.23 1.59
N LYS A 38 10.73 -10.24 2.43
CA LYS A 38 12.01 -10.96 2.53
C LYS A 38 12.41 -11.56 1.19
N ALA A 39 11.50 -12.26 0.53
CA ALA A 39 11.75 -12.88 -0.77
C ALA A 39 12.14 -11.85 -1.85
N TYR A 40 11.48 -10.68 -1.86
CA TYR A 40 11.82 -9.58 -2.77
C TYR A 40 13.20 -9.00 -2.49
N GLN A 41 13.55 -8.79 -1.22
CA GLN A 41 14.87 -8.28 -0.82
C GLN A 41 15.99 -9.29 -1.16
N GLU A 42 15.79 -10.57 -0.88
CA GLU A 42 16.74 -11.64 -1.20
C GLU A 42 16.98 -11.76 -2.70
N ALA A 43 15.95 -11.57 -3.52
CA ALA A 43 16.06 -11.55 -4.98
C ALA A 43 16.68 -10.22 -5.51
N GLY A 44 16.96 -9.27 -4.64
CA GLY A 44 17.51 -7.95 -5.01
C GLY A 44 16.50 -7.08 -5.76
N HIS A 45 15.21 -7.25 -5.53
CA HIS A 45 14.12 -6.43 -6.03
C HIS A 45 13.89 -5.21 -5.12
N PHE A 46 13.05 -4.28 -5.57
CA PHE A 46 12.70 -3.10 -4.78
C PHE A 46 11.48 -3.37 -3.91
N VAL A 47 11.49 -2.83 -2.68
CA VAL A 47 10.35 -2.85 -1.76
C VAL A 47 10.09 -1.44 -1.27
N PHE A 48 8.87 -0.96 -1.46
CA PHE A 48 8.43 0.36 -1.03
C PHE A 48 7.18 0.25 -0.16
N PHE A 49 7.14 1.10 0.86
CA PHE A 49 6.03 1.23 1.78
C PHE A 49 5.31 2.56 1.56
N THR A 50 4.02 2.59 1.82
CA THR A 50 3.29 3.86 2.00
C THR A 50 2.73 3.94 3.41
N ARG A 51 2.55 5.17 3.90
CA ARG A 51 1.80 5.45 5.13
C ARG A 51 0.77 6.52 4.84
N ASP A 52 -0.46 6.22 5.16
CA ASP A 52 -1.49 7.24 5.28
C ASP A 52 -1.10 8.20 6.41
N THR A 53 -1.19 9.52 6.18
CA THR A 53 -0.60 10.48 7.09
C THR A 53 -1.49 11.71 7.22
N HIS A 54 -2.06 11.88 8.41
CA HIS A 54 -2.94 12.98 8.73
C HIS A 54 -2.30 13.93 9.76
N GLY A 55 -2.59 15.23 9.61
CA GLY A 55 -2.20 16.27 10.54
C GLY A 55 -3.35 16.67 11.47
N GLU A 56 -3.07 17.59 12.40
CA GLU A 56 -4.01 18.07 13.42
C GLU A 56 -5.35 18.60 12.85
N SER A 57 -5.36 19.05 11.60
CA SER A 57 -6.57 19.52 10.92
C SER A 57 -7.42 18.42 10.29
N TYR A 58 -7.15 17.14 10.56
CA TYR A 58 -7.86 16.01 9.94
C TYR A 58 -9.39 16.18 9.97
N MET A 59 -9.95 16.53 11.12
CA MET A 59 -11.41 16.70 11.29
C MET A 59 -12.01 17.83 10.44
N GLU A 60 -11.18 18.75 9.93
CA GLU A 60 -11.60 19.86 9.06
C GLU A 60 -11.54 19.46 7.58
N THR A 61 -10.92 18.33 7.25
CA THR A 61 -10.83 17.82 5.89
C THR A 61 -12.15 17.22 5.42
N GLN A 62 -12.29 16.99 4.12
CA GLN A 62 -13.44 16.24 3.58
C GLN A 62 -13.49 14.82 4.14
N GLU A 63 -12.34 14.15 4.21
CA GLU A 63 -12.23 12.81 4.75
C GLU A 63 -12.65 12.76 6.22
N GLY A 64 -12.13 13.65 7.06
CA GLY A 64 -12.48 13.72 8.47
C GLY A 64 -13.95 14.04 8.73
N ARG A 65 -14.62 14.76 7.83
CA ARG A 65 -16.08 14.98 7.92
C ARG A 65 -16.89 13.74 7.55
N LEU A 66 -16.39 12.90 6.66
CA LEU A 66 -17.06 11.67 6.23
C LEU A 66 -16.72 10.47 7.12
N LEU A 67 -15.51 10.44 7.68
CA LEU A 67 -15.04 9.48 8.66
C LEU A 67 -14.50 10.23 9.88
N PRO A 68 -15.34 10.66 10.84
CA PRO A 68 -14.93 11.48 11.99
C PRO A 68 -14.20 10.63 13.05
N VAL A 69 -13.15 9.95 12.65
CA VAL A 69 -12.31 9.09 13.48
C VAL A 69 -10.86 9.40 13.17
N GLU A 70 -10.19 10.12 14.07
CA GLU A 70 -8.76 10.39 13.92
C GLU A 70 -7.97 9.06 13.87
N HIS A 71 -7.17 8.91 12.83
CA HIS A 71 -6.31 7.76 12.61
C HIS A 71 -5.06 8.18 11.84
N CYS A 72 -4.03 7.39 11.91
CA CYS A 72 -2.77 7.64 11.21
C CYS A 72 -2.26 9.08 11.37
N MET A 73 -2.46 9.66 12.57
CA MET A 73 -1.98 10.99 12.89
C MET A 73 -0.46 10.99 12.96
N GLU A 74 0.18 11.89 12.22
CA GLU A 74 1.63 11.95 12.08
C GLU A 74 2.34 11.94 13.45
N GLY A 75 3.35 11.06 13.58
CA GLY A 75 4.15 10.93 14.80
C GLY A 75 3.52 10.10 15.92
N THR A 76 2.25 9.67 15.80
CA THR A 76 1.60 8.82 16.80
C THR A 76 1.98 7.35 16.66
N PRO A 77 1.77 6.52 17.69
CA PRO A 77 1.96 5.06 17.57
C PRO A 77 1.10 4.42 16.48
N GLY A 78 -0.14 4.90 16.29
CA GLY A 78 -1.07 4.40 15.28
C GLY A 78 -0.62 4.61 13.84
N TRP A 79 0.13 5.68 13.60
CA TRP A 79 0.72 6.01 12.28
C TRP A 79 1.89 5.09 11.91
N GLN A 80 2.54 4.44 12.85
CA GLN A 80 3.70 3.60 12.58
C GLN A 80 3.32 2.35 11.78
N ILE A 81 4.24 1.86 10.96
CA ILE A 81 4.12 0.53 10.35
C ILE A 81 4.00 -0.51 11.45
N VAL A 82 3.13 -1.49 11.25
CA VAL A 82 2.88 -2.58 12.20
C VAL A 82 4.17 -3.35 12.52
N GLU A 83 4.30 -3.85 13.76
CA GLU A 83 5.56 -4.39 14.28
C GLU A 83 6.18 -5.47 13.39
N GLY A 84 5.39 -6.42 12.88
CA GLY A 84 5.87 -7.50 12.00
C GLY A 84 6.48 -7.04 10.66
N LEU A 85 6.29 -5.77 10.28
CA LEU A 85 6.80 -5.19 9.02
C LEU A 85 7.75 -4.00 9.27
N ARG A 86 7.83 -3.50 10.48
CA ARG A 86 8.55 -2.27 10.82
C ARG A 86 10.03 -2.34 10.49
N GLU A 87 10.67 -3.49 10.68
CA GLU A 87 12.10 -3.68 10.40
C GLU A 87 12.46 -3.48 8.92
N PHE A 88 11.51 -3.67 8.00
CA PHE A 88 11.72 -3.52 6.56
C PHE A 88 11.43 -2.11 6.05
N ALA A 89 10.71 -1.30 6.83
CA ALA A 89 10.32 0.05 6.45
C ALA A 89 11.34 1.07 6.99
N THR A 90 11.96 1.79 6.08
CA THR A 90 12.92 2.85 6.37
C THR A 90 12.44 4.17 5.79
N LYS A 91 13.06 5.28 6.18
CA LYS A 91 12.77 6.60 5.60
C LYS A 91 13.05 6.65 4.08
N GLU A 92 14.00 5.85 3.62
CA GLU A 92 14.43 5.83 2.21
C GLU A 92 13.44 5.08 1.31
N ASN A 93 12.69 4.11 1.85
CA ASN A 93 11.73 3.29 1.10
C ASN A 93 10.28 3.47 1.54
N THR A 94 9.97 4.49 2.34
CA THR A 94 8.61 4.79 2.79
C THR A 94 8.17 6.17 2.30
N LEU A 95 6.98 6.23 1.70
CA LEU A 95 6.32 7.47 1.25
C LEU A 95 5.11 7.75 2.14
N ASP A 96 5.10 8.92 2.77
CA ASP A 96 3.94 9.44 3.50
C ASP A 96 2.99 10.13 2.52
N LYS A 97 1.71 9.79 2.55
CA LYS A 97 0.70 10.31 1.64
C LYS A 97 -0.49 10.91 2.42
N PRO A 98 -1.00 12.07 2.00
CA PRO A 98 -2.10 12.75 2.70
C PRO A 98 -3.50 12.37 2.21
N ALA A 99 -3.60 11.38 1.33
CA ALA A 99 -4.85 10.94 0.71
C ALA A 99 -4.75 9.46 0.33
N PHE A 100 -5.87 8.85 -0.08
CA PHE A 100 -5.94 7.42 -0.40
C PHE A 100 -4.91 7.00 -1.46
N GLY A 101 -4.79 7.76 -2.55
CA GLY A 101 -3.75 7.58 -3.55
C GLY A 101 -2.78 8.75 -3.56
N SER A 102 -1.53 8.51 -4.00
CA SER A 102 -0.50 9.54 -4.08
C SER A 102 -0.09 9.81 -5.53
N LEU A 103 -0.32 11.02 -6.01
CA LEU A 103 0.19 11.46 -7.32
C LEU A 103 1.72 11.59 -7.36
N GLU A 104 2.37 11.67 -6.21
CA GLU A 104 3.83 11.69 -6.10
C GLU A 104 4.45 10.29 -6.24
N LEU A 105 3.68 9.22 -5.97
CA LEU A 105 4.20 7.85 -5.95
C LEU A 105 4.92 7.46 -7.26
N PRO A 106 4.38 7.70 -8.46
CA PRO A 106 5.06 7.33 -9.70
C PRO A 106 6.42 8.00 -9.87
N LYS A 107 6.48 9.30 -9.64
CA LYS A 107 7.71 10.09 -9.76
C LYS A 107 8.74 9.68 -8.70
N TRP A 108 8.29 9.45 -7.48
CA TRP A 108 9.14 9.06 -6.38
C TRP A 108 9.78 7.67 -6.62
N VAL A 109 8.97 6.69 -7.05
CA VAL A 109 9.45 5.34 -7.37
C VAL A 109 10.41 5.37 -8.56
N TYR A 110 10.05 6.08 -9.64
CA TYR A 110 10.93 6.22 -10.79
C TYR A 110 12.32 6.75 -10.40
N LYS A 111 12.36 7.78 -9.54
CA LYS A 111 13.61 8.35 -9.01
C LYS A 111 14.38 7.36 -8.13
N LYS A 112 13.70 6.57 -7.30
CA LYS A 112 14.34 5.61 -6.39
C LYS A 112 14.91 4.39 -7.10
N THR A 113 14.38 4.06 -8.26
CA THR A 113 14.77 2.90 -9.07
C THR A 113 15.57 3.26 -10.32
N ASP A 114 15.78 4.57 -10.59
CA ASP A 114 16.28 5.07 -11.87
C ASP A 114 15.49 4.53 -13.08
N GLY A 115 14.18 4.27 -12.87
CA GLY A 115 13.30 3.65 -13.86
C GLY A 115 13.62 2.19 -14.19
N ASN A 116 14.48 1.54 -13.43
CA ASN A 116 14.95 0.18 -13.70
C ASN A 116 14.03 -0.87 -13.05
N PHE A 117 12.80 -0.99 -13.55
CA PHE A 117 11.84 -2.04 -13.19
C PHE A 117 10.86 -2.28 -14.35
N ASP A 118 10.35 -3.48 -14.47
CA ASP A 118 9.45 -3.94 -15.52
C ASP A 118 8.25 -4.73 -15.00
N GLU A 119 8.16 -4.94 -13.70
CA GLU A 119 7.00 -5.49 -13.02
C GLU A 119 6.72 -4.73 -11.71
N MET A 120 5.45 -4.56 -11.38
CA MET A 120 4.97 -3.99 -10.13
C MET A 120 4.01 -4.97 -9.45
N GLU A 121 4.12 -5.11 -8.13
CA GLU A 121 3.20 -5.91 -7.33
C GLU A 121 2.69 -5.09 -6.14
N PHE A 122 1.41 -5.23 -5.83
CA PHE A 122 0.74 -4.54 -4.74
C PHE A 122 0.23 -5.51 -3.69
N CYS A 123 0.41 -5.14 -2.42
CA CYS A 123 -0.19 -5.77 -1.26
C CYS A 123 -0.51 -4.72 -0.19
N GLY A 124 -1.25 -5.08 0.85
CA GLY A 124 -1.58 -4.21 1.98
C GLY A 124 -3.05 -3.84 2.10
N VAL A 125 -3.34 -2.68 2.64
CA VAL A 125 -4.69 -2.24 3.02
C VAL A 125 -5.00 -0.78 2.64
N CYS A 126 -6.28 -0.46 2.50
CA CYS A 126 -7.38 -1.40 2.22
C CYS A 126 -7.45 -1.64 0.72
N THR A 127 -7.72 -2.88 0.30
CA THR A 127 -7.81 -3.26 -1.12
C THR A 127 -8.71 -2.31 -1.91
N ASP A 128 -9.87 -1.96 -1.33
CA ASP A 128 -10.94 -1.17 -1.90
C ASP A 128 -10.76 0.35 -1.74
N ILE A 129 -9.68 0.80 -1.10
CA ILE A 129 -9.40 2.23 -0.87
C ILE A 129 -7.99 2.59 -1.33
N CYS A 130 -6.97 2.42 -0.48
CA CYS A 130 -5.61 2.89 -0.75
C CYS A 130 -4.88 2.00 -1.76
N VAL A 131 -5.10 0.67 -1.74
CA VAL A 131 -4.47 -0.25 -2.70
C VAL A 131 -4.93 0.05 -4.11
N ILE A 132 -6.26 0.00 -4.36
CA ILE A 132 -6.81 0.28 -5.71
C ILE A 132 -6.46 1.69 -6.18
N SER A 133 -6.51 2.71 -5.30
CA SER A 133 -6.20 4.09 -5.66
C SER A 133 -4.76 4.22 -6.17
N ASN A 134 -3.78 3.65 -5.46
CA ASN A 134 -2.38 3.70 -5.88
C ASN A 134 -2.10 2.80 -7.08
N ALA A 135 -2.71 1.61 -7.16
CA ALA A 135 -2.57 0.72 -8.30
C ALA A 135 -3.06 1.37 -9.60
N MET A 136 -4.20 2.06 -9.57
CA MET A 136 -4.72 2.81 -10.73
C MET A 136 -3.81 3.96 -11.14
N ILE A 137 -3.26 4.72 -10.19
CA ILE A 137 -2.30 5.80 -10.45
C ILE A 137 -1.04 5.24 -11.10
N MET A 138 -0.50 4.13 -10.57
CA MET A 138 0.69 3.51 -11.12
C MET A 138 0.43 2.89 -12.51
N LYS A 139 -0.74 2.28 -12.72
CA LYS A 139 -1.15 1.76 -14.04
C LYS A 139 -1.28 2.87 -15.08
N ALA A 140 -1.80 4.04 -14.69
CA ALA A 140 -1.89 5.20 -15.58
C ALA A 140 -0.52 5.81 -15.90
N ALA A 141 0.40 5.84 -14.92
CA ALA A 141 1.75 6.37 -15.10
C ALA A 141 2.66 5.43 -15.91
N PHE A 142 2.48 4.12 -15.78
CA PHE A 142 3.30 3.08 -16.41
C PHE A 142 2.43 2.03 -17.12
N PRO A 143 1.72 2.41 -18.20
CA PRO A 143 0.70 1.55 -18.83
C PRO A 143 1.26 0.23 -19.39
N GLU A 144 2.52 0.23 -19.80
CA GLU A 144 3.17 -0.94 -20.41
C GLU A 144 3.83 -1.89 -19.39
N ILE A 145 3.96 -1.45 -18.12
CA ILE A 145 4.53 -2.31 -17.07
C ILE A 145 3.45 -3.26 -16.52
N THR A 146 3.80 -4.52 -16.39
CA THR A 146 2.93 -5.53 -15.76
C THR A 146 2.67 -5.15 -14.30
N LEU A 147 1.40 -5.02 -13.95
CA LEU A 147 0.96 -4.75 -12.59
C LEU A 147 0.16 -5.93 -12.05
N THR A 148 0.55 -6.40 -10.89
CA THR A 148 -0.06 -7.52 -10.19
C THR A 148 -0.55 -7.08 -8.82
N VAL A 149 -1.67 -7.61 -8.37
CA VAL A 149 -2.19 -7.45 -7.01
C VAL A 149 -2.29 -8.84 -6.39
N ASP A 150 -1.59 -9.05 -5.28
CA ASP A 150 -1.68 -10.30 -4.53
C ASP A 150 -2.87 -10.25 -3.57
N SER A 151 -3.96 -10.91 -3.95
CA SER A 151 -5.20 -10.92 -3.19
C SER A 151 -5.02 -11.56 -1.80
N SER A 152 -4.12 -12.53 -1.67
CA SER A 152 -3.84 -13.20 -0.39
C SER A 152 -3.06 -12.34 0.60
N CYS A 153 -2.41 -11.29 0.10
CA CYS A 153 -1.67 -10.29 0.86
C CYS A 153 -2.36 -8.91 0.86
N CYS A 154 -3.64 -8.87 0.53
CA CYS A 154 -4.49 -7.68 0.62
C CYS A 154 -5.70 -7.94 1.52
N ALA A 155 -6.20 -6.88 2.17
CA ALA A 155 -7.46 -6.93 2.92
C ALA A 155 -8.27 -5.65 2.64
N GLY A 156 -9.56 -5.82 2.35
CA GLY A 156 -10.51 -4.72 2.21
C GLY A 156 -11.18 -4.34 3.52
N VAL A 157 -12.01 -3.32 3.49
CA VAL A 157 -12.87 -2.95 4.64
C VAL A 157 -13.81 -4.11 4.98
N THR A 158 -14.37 -4.76 3.95
CA THR A 158 -15.12 -6.02 4.06
C THR A 158 -14.64 -7.02 3.00
N PRO A 159 -14.91 -8.33 3.18
CA PRO A 159 -14.62 -9.31 2.13
C PRO A 159 -15.30 -8.99 0.79
N GLU A 160 -16.52 -8.45 0.81
CA GLU A 160 -17.28 -8.10 -0.39
C GLU A 160 -16.66 -6.90 -1.12
N SER A 161 -16.26 -5.85 -0.40
CA SER A 161 -15.60 -4.69 -1.00
C SER A 161 -14.19 -5.01 -1.50
N HIS A 162 -13.48 -5.91 -0.80
CA HIS A 162 -12.21 -6.47 -1.26
C HIS A 162 -12.38 -7.13 -2.64
N GLN A 163 -13.34 -8.06 -2.79
CA GLN A 163 -13.56 -8.74 -4.06
C GLN A 163 -13.97 -7.76 -5.18
N THR A 164 -14.85 -6.80 -4.86
CA THR A 164 -15.27 -5.76 -5.81
C THR A 164 -14.06 -4.96 -6.34
N ALA A 165 -13.12 -4.61 -5.46
CA ALA A 165 -11.92 -3.88 -5.87
C ALA A 165 -10.99 -4.74 -6.73
N LEU A 166 -10.82 -6.03 -6.40
CA LEU A 166 -10.05 -6.96 -7.23
C LEU A 166 -10.65 -7.10 -8.62
N ASP A 167 -11.97 -7.25 -8.73
CA ASP A 167 -12.66 -7.34 -10.01
C ASP A 167 -12.51 -6.05 -10.85
N ALA A 168 -12.55 -4.89 -10.20
CA ALA A 168 -12.31 -3.60 -10.86
C ALA A 168 -10.88 -3.47 -11.37
N MET A 169 -9.89 -3.87 -10.57
CA MET A 169 -8.48 -3.86 -10.98
C MET A 169 -8.21 -4.86 -12.12
N ALA A 170 -8.82 -6.06 -12.07
CA ALA A 170 -8.75 -7.04 -13.15
C ALA A 170 -9.34 -6.49 -14.46
N ALA A 171 -10.47 -5.80 -14.40
CA ALA A 171 -11.08 -5.13 -15.56
C ALA A 171 -10.15 -4.04 -16.16
N CYS A 172 -9.29 -3.44 -15.35
CA CYS A 172 -8.25 -2.49 -15.77
C CYS A 172 -6.93 -3.18 -16.18
N GLN A 173 -6.96 -4.48 -16.49
CA GLN A 173 -5.82 -5.26 -16.99
C GLN A 173 -4.68 -5.41 -15.98
N MET A 174 -4.99 -5.46 -14.69
CA MET A 174 -4.07 -5.88 -13.66
C MET A 174 -4.20 -7.38 -13.41
N ASN A 175 -3.09 -8.05 -13.16
CA ASN A 175 -3.11 -9.45 -12.78
C ASN A 175 -3.53 -9.57 -11.31
N ILE A 176 -4.44 -10.50 -11.02
CA ILE A 176 -4.82 -10.84 -9.65
C ILE A 176 -4.28 -12.23 -9.33
N LEU A 177 -3.49 -12.34 -8.26
CA LEU A 177 -2.97 -13.60 -7.73
C LEU A 177 -3.82 -14.09 -6.57
#